data_718ddae12c23b4ad95cb48119753efae
#
_entry.id   718ddae12c23b4ad95cb48119753efae
#
_cell.length_a   1.000
_cell.length_b   1.000
_cell.length_c   1.000
_cell.angle_alpha   90.00
_cell.angle_beta   90.00
_cell.angle_gamma   90.00
#
_symmetry.space_group_name_H-M   'P 1'
#
loop_
_entity.id
_entity.type
_entity.pdbx_description
1 polymer ?
#
loop_
_entity_poly.entity_id
_entity_poly.type
_entity_poly.pdbx_seq_one_letter_code
_entity_poly.pdbx_strand_id
1 'polypeptide(L)'
;MNAAKSADEFDVLVIGAGPTGMACAIEAQRAGFRTVMVDKGCLCNSIYHYPSHMTFFTTPELLEIGDIPFPSPNQKPSRNESLEYYRGVAEHYHLDARLYRLVESVTGSDGNFEVLTKDRFGRAETYRTKKVIVATGYYDLPNYMNIPGEELPKVHHYYDDPHPYYDLDVMVIGGKNSAAIAALELWRHGARVTLVHRGPAMHKHVKYWILPDIENRIKHGQVTAYFNSRVTEIAPDSVTLETPEGQRVLPNDVVFALTGYHPDFEFLTALGVRFEGKDRLPVCDAQCLESNVPGVYLAGVIVAGSRTNEIFIENGRFHGRQIAEDLKRKLTPLESGVTVP
;
A
#
# COMPACT_ATOMS: atom_id res chain seq x y z
N MET A 1 -40.73 -12.56 4.92
CA MET A 1 -40.29 -11.27 5.48
C MET A 1 -38.97 -11.52 6.21
N ASN A 2 -37.81 -11.26 5.55
CA ASN A 2 -36.52 -11.33 6.23
C ASN A 2 -36.41 -10.07 7.10
N ALA A 3 -36.39 -10.27 8.41
CA ALA A 3 -36.05 -9.20 9.34
C ALA A 3 -34.68 -8.68 8.91
N ALA A 4 -34.58 -7.40 8.59
CA ALA A 4 -33.31 -6.72 8.36
C ALA A 4 -32.44 -6.96 9.60
N LYS A 5 -31.31 -7.68 9.46
CA LYS A 5 -30.29 -7.74 10.51
C LYS A 5 -29.97 -6.31 10.90
N SER A 6 -30.13 -5.98 12.18
CA SER A 6 -29.69 -4.66 12.67
C SER A 6 -28.20 -4.51 12.25
N ALA A 7 -27.87 -3.37 11.63
CA ALA A 7 -26.48 -3.08 11.25
C ALA A 7 -25.62 -3.22 12.52
N ASP A 8 -24.48 -3.92 12.40
CA ASP A 8 -23.51 -4.01 13.49
C ASP A 8 -23.01 -2.59 13.81
N GLU A 9 -23.12 -2.16 15.05
CA GLU A 9 -22.73 -0.83 15.50
C GLU A 9 -21.37 -0.90 16.19
N PHE A 10 -20.45 -0.02 15.79
CA PHE A 10 -19.08 0.07 16.30
C PHE A 10 -18.77 1.49 16.75
N ASP A 11 -17.80 1.63 17.66
CA ASP A 11 -17.26 2.94 17.99
C ASP A 11 -16.28 3.41 16.91
N VAL A 12 -15.46 2.48 16.38
CA VAL A 12 -14.43 2.75 15.41
C VAL A 12 -14.46 1.70 14.30
N LEU A 13 -14.47 2.14 13.05
CA LEU A 13 -14.29 1.27 11.89
C LEU A 13 -12.98 1.67 11.17
N VAL A 14 -12.11 0.69 10.96
CA VAL A 14 -10.84 0.86 10.26
C VAL A 14 -10.96 0.29 8.85
N ILE A 15 -10.72 1.10 7.84
CA ILE A 15 -10.68 0.70 6.42
C ILE A 15 -9.25 0.36 6.05
N GLY A 16 -8.96 -0.93 5.88
CA GLY A 16 -7.65 -1.49 5.63
C GLY A 16 -7.13 -2.34 6.79
N ALA A 17 -6.85 -3.61 6.54
CA ALA A 17 -6.31 -4.57 7.50
C ALA A 17 -4.82 -4.86 7.26
N GLY A 18 -4.07 -3.85 6.81
CA GLY A 18 -2.60 -3.85 6.78
C GLY A 18 -2.00 -3.53 8.15
N PRO A 19 -0.66 -3.57 8.29
CA PRO A 19 0.02 -3.36 9.57
C PRO A 19 -0.38 -2.07 10.28
N THR A 20 -0.52 -0.96 9.56
CA THR A 20 -0.96 0.33 10.13
C THR A 20 -2.42 0.29 10.58
N GLY A 21 -3.32 -0.31 9.78
CA GLY A 21 -4.73 -0.46 10.17
C GLY A 21 -4.87 -1.35 11.39
N MET A 22 -4.11 -2.45 11.47
CA MET A 22 -4.05 -3.32 12.65
C MET A 22 -3.54 -2.54 13.89
N ALA A 23 -2.48 -1.75 13.75
CA ALA A 23 -1.97 -0.91 14.83
C ALA A 23 -3.05 0.08 15.33
N CYS A 24 -3.80 0.70 14.41
CA CYS A 24 -4.93 1.56 14.77
C CYS A 24 -6.04 0.81 15.51
N ALA A 25 -6.40 -0.38 15.03
CA ALA A 25 -7.42 -1.20 15.66
C ALA A 25 -7.01 -1.64 17.09
N ILE A 26 -5.76 -2.06 17.26
CA ILE A 26 -5.20 -2.44 18.57
C ILE A 26 -5.29 -1.27 19.56
N GLU A 27 -4.84 -0.08 19.16
CA GLU A 27 -4.84 1.07 20.06
C GLU A 27 -6.26 1.57 20.36
N ALA A 28 -7.20 1.47 19.41
CA ALA A 28 -8.61 1.75 19.65
C ALA A 28 -9.23 0.74 20.63
N GLN A 29 -8.95 -0.57 20.49
CA GLN A 29 -9.39 -1.59 21.45
C GLN A 29 -8.80 -1.37 22.84
N ARG A 30 -7.50 -1.05 22.94
CA ARG A 30 -6.84 -0.70 24.21
C ARG A 30 -7.46 0.52 24.90
N ALA A 31 -8.02 1.43 24.10
CA ALA A 31 -8.78 2.58 24.57
C ALA A 31 -10.20 2.24 25.01
N GLY A 32 -10.65 0.98 24.89
CA GLY A 32 -11.96 0.48 25.29
C GLY A 32 -13.03 0.62 24.21
N PHE A 33 -12.68 0.92 22.95
CA PHE A 33 -13.65 1.09 21.87
C PHE A 33 -13.97 -0.23 21.16
N ARG A 34 -15.24 -0.46 20.86
CA ARG A 34 -15.67 -1.55 20.00
C ARG A 34 -15.22 -1.25 18.57
N THR A 35 -14.26 -2.02 18.09
CA THR A 35 -13.54 -1.75 16.83
C THR A 35 -13.69 -2.89 15.83
N VAL A 36 -13.88 -2.56 14.55
CA VAL A 36 -13.86 -3.51 13.44
C VAL A 36 -12.91 -3.01 12.35
N MET A 37 -12.21 -3.94 11.68
CA MET A 37 -11.45 -3.66 10.46
C MET A 37 -12.16 -4.24 9.26
N VAL A 38 -12.12 -3.53 8.13
CA VAL A 38 -12.68 -3.98 6.84
C VAL A 38 -11.60 -3.89 5.78
N ASP A 39 -11.36 -4.97 5.03
CA ASP A 39 -10.39 -4.99 3.94
C ASP A 39 -10.97 -5.69 2.71
N LYS A 40 -10.70 -5.14 1.52
CA LYS A 40 -11.12 -5.72 0.24
C LYS A 40 -10.43 -7.04 -0.09
N GLY A 41 -9.25 -7.29 0.48
CA GLY A 41 -8.44 -8.48 0.30
C GLY A 41 -8.28 -9.31 1.57
N CYS A 42 -7.18 -10.05 1.64
CA CYS A 42 -6.79 -10.80 2.83
C CYS A 42 -6.14 -9.90 3.88
N LEU A 43 -5.89 -10.44 5.05
CA LEU A 43 -5.09 -9.76 6.08
C LEU A 43 -3.71 -9.40 5.50
N CYS A 44 -3.28 -8.14 5.68
CA CYS A 44 -2.03 -7.61 5.11
C CYS A 44 -1.94 -7.78 3.59
N ASN A 45 -3.04 -7.52 2.87
CA ASN A 45 -3.18 -7.77 1.43
C ASN A 45 -2.05 -7.18 0.58
N SER A 46 -1.56 -5.97 0.89
CA SER A 46 -0.43 -5.38 0.17
C SER A 46 0.86 -6.20 0.33
N ILE A 47 1.15 -6.69 1.55
CA ILE A 47 2.32 -7.55 1.81
C ILE A 47 2.16 -8.90 1.09
N TYR A 48 0.95 -9.45 1.06
CA TYR A 48 0.66 -10.68 0.33
C TYR A 48 0.96 -10.55 -1.18
N HIS A 49 0.78 -9.37 -1.76
CA HIS A 49 1.07 -9.10 -3.18
C HIS A 49 2.49 -8.58 -3.44
N TYR A 50 3.36 -8.50 -2.43
CA TYR A 50 4.77 -8.24 -2.65
C TYR A 50 5.46 -9.45 -3.31
N PRO A 51 6.61 -9.26 -3.98
CA PRO A 51 7.35 -10.36 -4.57
C PRO A 51 7.57 -11.52 -3.60
N SER A 52 7.42 -12.75 -4.08
CA SER A 52 7.44 -13.96 -3.25
C SER A 52 8.73 -14.13 -2.45
N HIS A 53 9.87 -13.71 -3.01
CA HIS A 53 11.19 -13.74 -2.39
C HIS A 53 11.61 -12.43 -1.71
N MET A 54 10.67 -11.49 -1.56
CA MET A 54 10.99 -10.19 -0.98
C MET A 54 11.46 -10.32 0.47
N THR A 55 12.52 -9.58 0.79
CA THR A 55 12.93 -9.24 2.16
C THR A 55 12.69 -7.76 2.42
N PHE A 56 12.22 -7.42 3.63
CA PHE A 56 12.04 -6.02 4.01
C PHE A 56 13.37 -5.27 4.04
N PHE A 57 13.31 -3.96 3.87
CA PHE A 57 14.50 -3.11 3.91
C PHE A 57 14.94 -2.73 5.33
N THR A 58 14.12 -3.09 6.31
CA THR A 58 14.27 -2.75 7.72
C THR A 58 14.38 -4.00 8.61
N THR A 59 14.68 -3.80 9.88
CA THR A 59 14.79 -4.89 10.86
C THR A 59 13.43 -5.28 11.43
N PRO A 60 13.28 -6.48 12.03
CA PRO A 60 12.03 -6.95 12.60
C PRO A 60 11.44 -5.99 13.63
N GLU A 61 12.29 -5.41 14.52
CA GLU A 61 11.87 -4.53 15.61
C GLU A 61 11.16 -3.27 15.12
N LEU A 62 11.52 -2.80 13.92
CA LEU A 62 10.88 -1.63 13.31
C LEU A 62 9.54 -1.96 12.64
N LEU A 63 9.23 -3.24 12.45
CA LEU A 63 7.96 -3.72 11.90
C LEU A 63 6.97 -4.16 12.97
N GLU A 64 7.38 -4.19 14.24
CA GLU A 64 6.55 -4.58 15.38
C GLU A 64 5.36 -3.65 15.57
N ILE A 65 4.20 -4.23 15.87
CA ILE A 65 2.98 -3.54 16.25
C ILE A 65 2.38 -4.15 17.52
N GLY A 66 1.62 -3.36 18.28
CA GLY A 66 0.90 -3.85 19.46
C GLY A 66 1.82 -4.36 20.58
N ASP A 67 3.07 -3.88 20.66
CA ASP A 67 4.07 -4.30 21.63
C ASP A 67 4.35 -5.82 21.63
N ILE A 68 4.10 -6.49 20.51
CA ILE A 68 4.43 -7.91 20.31
C ILE A 68 5.77 -7.99 19.57
N PRO A 69 6.78 -8.68 20.11
CA PRO A 69 8.05 -8.88 19.43
C PRO A 69 7.88 -9.64 18.10
N PHE A 70 8.65 -9.24 17.10
CA PHE A 70 8.71 -9.94 15.82
C PHE A 70 9.94 -10.87 15.80
N PRO A 71 9.79 -12.15 16.15
CA PRO A 71 10.91 -13.08 16.12
C PRO A 71 11.26 -13.42 14.66
N SER A 72 12.46 -13.05 14.24
CA SER A 72 13.03 -13.46 12.96
C SER A 72 14.48 -13.85 13.15
N PRO A 73 14.94 -14.99 12.59
CA PRO A 73 16.36 -15.34 12.59
C PRO A 73 17.18 -14.45 11.66
N ASN A 74 16.51 -13.66 10.81
CA ASN A 74 17.14 -12.83 9.80
C ASN A 74 17.17 -11.36 10.24
N GLN A 75 18.26 -10.67 9.92
CA GLN A 75 18.35 -9.22 10.12
C GLN A 75 17.23 -8.44 9.41
N LYS A 76 16.78 -8.95 8.29
CA LYS A 76 15.69 -8.38 7.48
C LYS A 76 14.68 -9.49 7.23
N PRO A 77 13.49 -9.39 7.79
CA PRO A 77 12.50 -10.45 7.66
C PRO A 77 11.99 -10.56 6.23
N SER A 78 11.64 -11.76 5.84
CA SER A 78 11.00 -12.05 4.56
C SER A 78 9.52 -11.64 4.57
N ARG A 79 8.94 -11.58 3.36
CA ARG A 79 7.49 -11.44 3.17
C ARG A 79 6.70 -12.49 3.97
N ASN A 80 7.11 -13.75 3.93
CA ASN A 80 6.39 -14.84 4.59
C ASN A 80 6.46 -14.75 6.12
N GLU A 81 7.63 -14.46 6.70
CA GLU A 81 7.76 -14.18 8.13
C GLU A 81 6.86 -13.04 8.58
N SER A 82 6.76 -11.99 7.78
CA SER A 82 5.90 -10.84 8.09
C SER A 82 4.42 -11.19 8.06
N LEU A 83 3.97 -11.97 7.08
CA LEU A 83 2.58 -12.44 7.03
C LEU A 83 2.23 -13.34 8.22
N GLU A 84 3.14 -14.21 8.62
CA GLU A 84 2.97 -15.04 9.81
C GLU A 84 2.91 -14.20 11.09
N TYR A 85 3.83 -13.26 11.25
CA TYR A 85 3.86 -12.34 12.38
C TYR A 85 2.56 -11.55 12.51
N TYR A 86 2.11 -10.86 11.45
CA TYR A 86 0.90 -10.04 11.51
C TYR A 86 -0.37 -10.88 11.73
N ARG A 87 -0.42 -12.11 11.21
CA ARG A 87 -1.52 -13.03 11.54
C ARG A 87 -1.52 -13.38 13.02
N GLY A 88 -0.36 -13.72 13.59
CA GLY A 88 -0.22 -13.96 15.04
C GLY A 88 -0.63 -12.76 15.90
N VAL A 89 -0.30 -11.53 15.47
CA VAL A 89 -0.75 -10.31 16.15
C VAL A 89 -2.27 -10.18 16.09
N ALA A 90 -2.90 -10.42 14.93
CA ALA A 90 -4.35 -10.35 14.79
C ALA A 90 -5.06 -11.37 15.68
N GLU A 91 -4.53 -12.59 15.77
CA GLU A 91 -5.03 -13.66 16.66
C GLU A 91 -4.88 -13.29 18.13
N HIS A 92 -3.69 -12.79 18.52
CA HIS A 92 -3.41 -12.40 19.91
C HIS A 92 -4.39 -11.33 20.44
N TYR A 93 -4.69 -10.32 19.62
CA TYR A 93 -5.61 -9.24 19.98
C TYR A 93 -7.07 -9.56 19.67
N HIS A 94 -7.38 -10.73 19.11
CA HIS A 94 -8.73 -11.09 18.67
C HIS A 94 -9.35 -9.99 17.80
N LEU A 95 -8.58 -9.45 16.83
CA LEU A 95 -9.05 -8.36 16.01
C LEU A 95 -10.24 -8.79 15.14
N ASP A 96 -11.35 -8.05 15.21
CA ASP A 96 -12.53 -8.26 14.33
C ASP A 96 -12.19 -7.75 12.94
N ALA A 97 -11.75 -8.64 12.05
CA ALA A 97 -11.35 -8.33 10.68
C ALA A 97 -12.35 -8.92 9.67
N ARG A 98 -13.10 -8.07 8.99
CA ARG A 98 -14.04 -8.40 7.92
C ARG A 98 -13.32 -8.34 6.57
N LEU A 99 -12.66 -9.44 6.21
CA LEU A 99 -11.83 -9.56 5.01
C LEU A 99 -12.68 -9.83 3.76
N TYR A 100 -12.09 -9.56 2.57
CA TYR A 100 -12.74 -9.68 1.26
C TYR A 100 -14.01 -8.85 1.14
N ARG A 101 -14.01 -7.66 1.74
CA ARG A 101 -15.08 -6.67 1.71
C ARG A 101 -14.56 -5.32 1.27
N LEU A 102 -14.92 -4.92 0.06
CA LEU A 102 -14.60 -3.60 -0.48
C LEU A 102 -15.57 -2.58 0.15
N VAL A 103 -15.03 -1.51 0.71
CA VAL A 103 -15.81 -0.34 1.09
C VAL A 103 -16.16 0.44 -0.18
N GLU A 104 -17.45 0.54 -0.50
CA GLU A 104 -17.94 1.27 -1.66
C GLU A 104 -18.20 2.75 -1.33
N SER A 105 -18.75 3.01 -0.14
CA SER A 105 -19.03 4.37 0.30
C SER A 105 -19.06 4.50 1.82
N VAL A 106 -18.80 5.71 2.29
CA VAL A 106 -19.03 6.13 3.67
C VAL A 106 -19.91 7.36 3.62
N THR A 107 -21.03 7.33 4.32
CA THR A 107 -22.00 8.42 4.38
C THR A 107 -22.30 8.78 5.84
N GLY A 108 -22.98 9.91 6.05
CA GLY A 108 -23.29 10.39 7.41
C GLY A 108 -22.36 11.50 7.87
N SER A 109 -22.18 11.60 9.18
CA SER A 109 -21.37 12.64 9.81
C SER A 109 -20.74 12.13 11.10
N ASP A 110 -19.90 12.94 11.71
CA ASP A 110 -19.23 12.61 12.96
C ASP A 110 -20.20 12.07 14.02
N GLY A 111 -19.88 10.91 14.58
CA GLY A 111 -20.70 10.18 15.53
C GLY A 111 -21.76 9.25 14.91
N ASN A 112 -22.03 9.32 13.61
CA ASN A 112 -23.05 8.51 12.95
C ASN A 112 -22.71 8.28 11.46
N PHE A 113 -21.71 7.44 11.18
CA PHE A 113 -21.36 7.03 9.83
C PHE A 113 -22.02 5.70 9.47
N GLU A 114 -22.42 5.59 8.21
CA GLU A 114 -22.81 4.33 7.57
C GLU A 114 -21.77 3.97 6.51
N VAL A 115 -21.16 2.78 6.65
CA VAL A 115 -20.14 2.25 5.77
C VAL A 115 -20.72 1.11 4.96
N LEU A 116 -20.95 1.35 3.67
CA LEU A 116 -21.44 0.34 2.74
C LEU A 116 -20.27 -0.48 2.21
N THR A 117 -20.37 -1.78 2.33
CA THR A 117 -19.36 -2.72 1.83
C THR A 117 -19.96 -3.74 0.88
N LYS A 118 -19.12 -4.32 0.05
CA LYS A 118 -19.49 -5.40 -0.87
C LYS A 118 -18.46 -6.53 -0.83
N ASP A 119 -18.92 -7.74 -0.69
CA ASP A 119 -18.03 -8.91 -0.74
C ASP A 119 -17.70 -9.32 -2.19
N ARG A 120 -16.78 -10.29 -2.34
CA ARG A 120 -16.36 -10.83 -3.64
C ARG A 120 -17.49 -11.48 -4.46
N PHE A 121 -18.66 -11.71 -3.87
CA PHE A 121 -19.85 -12.24 -4.54
C PHE A 121 -20.90 -11.16 -4.84
N GLY A 122 -20.59 -9.89 -4.58
CA GLY A 122 -21.45 -8.76 -4.80
C GLY A 122 -22.51 -8.53 -3.71
N ARG A 123 -22.42 -9.25 -2.57
CA ARG A 123 -23.38 -9.07 -1.46
C ARG A 123 -23.02 -7.85 -0.65
N ALA A 124 -23.96 -6.92 -0.55
CA ALA A 124 -23.80 -5.70 0.23
C ALA A 124 -24.05 -5.93 1.71
N GLU A 125 -23.29 -5.23 2.55
CA GLU A 125 -23.49 -5.16 3.99
C GLU A 125 -23.13 -3.74 4.47
N THR A 126 -23.93 -3.21 5.40
CA THR A 126 -23.71 -1.87 5.95
C THR A 126 -23.33 -1.98 7.43
N TYR A 127 -22.28 -1.27 7.81
CA TYR A 127 -21.83 -1.10 9.19
C TYR A 127 -22.15 0.31 9.66
N ARG A 128 -22.51 0.47 10.93
CA ARG A 128 -22.64 1.76 11.59
C ARG A 128 -21.47 1.99 12.51
N THR A 129 -20.90 3.19 12.49
CA THR A 129 -19.76 3.52 13.34
C THR A 129 -19.75 5.01 13.71
N LYS A 130 -19.18 5.31 14.88
CA LYS A 130 -19.03 6.70 15.31
C LYS A 130 -17.84 7.38 14.64
N LYS A 131 -16.76 6.65 14.38
CA LYS A 131 -15.53 7.17 13.79
C LYS A 131 -14.99 6.22 12.72
N VAL A 132 -14.33 6.79 11.71
CA VAL A 132 -13.71 6.04 10.61
C VAL A 132 -12.21 6.34 10.57
N ILE A 133 -11.39 5.30 10.51
CA ILE A 133 -9.95 5.41 10.26
C ILE A 133 -9.66 4.82 8.88
N VAL A 134 -9.09 5.61 7.98
CA VAL A 134 -8.67 5.14 6.64
C VAL A 134 -7.20 4.77 6.68
N ALA A 135 -6.87 3.50 6.41
CA ALA A 135 -5.52 2.95 6.40
C ALA A 135 -5.30 2.06 5.16
N THR A 136 -5.81 2.48 4.01
CA THR A 136 -5.88 1.70 2.77
C THR A 136 -4.55 1.49 2.05
N GLY A 137 -3.50 2.24 2.44
CA GLY A 137 -2.21 2.13 1.77
C GLY A 137 -2.19 2.75 0.37
N TYR A 138 -1.26 2.27 -0.48
CA TYR A 138 -1.05 2.83 -1.83
C TYR A 138 -0.72 1.77 -2.89
N TYR A 139 -0.52 0.52 -2.49
CA TYR A 139 0.06 -0.52 -3.37
C TYR A 139 -0.92 -1.06 -4.41
N ASP A 140 -2.22 -0.80 -4.26
CA ASP A 140 -3.26 -1.37 -5.11
C ASP A 140 -3.47 -0.63 -6.44
N LEU A 141 -2.96 0.60 -6.57
CA LEU A 141 -3.17 1.46 -7.72
C LEU A 141 -1.84 1.86 -8.37
N PRO A 142 -1.46 1.20 -9.48
CA PRO A 142 -0.25 1.54 -10.21
C PRO A 142 -0.40 2.87 -10.97
N ASN A 143 0.72 3.55 -11.15
CA ASN A 143 0.77 4.71 -12.03
C ASN A 143 0.81 4.23 -13.48
N TYR A 144 -0.31 4.29 -14.19
CA TYR A 144 -0.39 3.94 -15.60
C TYR A 144 0.38 4.95 -16.47
N MET A 145 0.98 4.44 -17.53
CA MET A 145 1.68 5.25 -18.53
C MET A 145 0.70 5.87 -19.53
N ASN A 146 -0.49 5.28 -19.68
CA ASN A 146 -1.54 5.65 -20.62
C ASN A 146 -1.03 5.66 -22.07
N ILE A 147 -0.36 4.59 -22.46
CA ILE A 147 0.17 4.38 -23.81
C ILE A 147 -0.54 3.21 -24.51
N PRO A 148 -0.59 3.19 -25.85
CA PRO A 148 -1.15 2.07 -26.60
C PRO A 148 -0.50 0.73 -26.21
N GLY A 149 -1.33 -0.28 -25.96
CA GLY A 149 -0.92 -1.63 -25.60
C GLY A 149 -0.53 -1.86 -24.15
N GLU A 150 -0.70 -0.87 -23.26
CA GLU A 150 -0.44 -1.05 -21.81
C GLU A 150 -1.40 -2.07 -21.18
N GLU A 151 -2.56 -2.29 -21.80
CA GLU A 151 -3.59 -3.26 -21.38
C GLU A 151 -3.33 -4.70 -21.88
N LEU A 152 -2.30 -4.93 -22.67
CA LEU A 152 -1.98 -6.27 -23.19
C LEU A 152 -1.64 -7.25 -22.05
N PRO A 153 -2.03 -8.53 -22.15
CA PRO A 153 -1.79 -9.53 -21.10
C PRO A 153 -0.32 -9.75 -20.72
N LYS A 154 0.62 -9.36 -21.59
CA LYS A 154 2.06 -9.42 -21.31
C LYS A 154 2.58 -8.27 -20.44
N VAL A 155 1.75 -7.27 -20.14
CA VAL A 155 2.12 -6.10 -19.32
C VAL A 155 1.68 -6.31 -17.89
N HIS A 156 2.64 -6.27 -16.98
CA HIS A 156 2.44 -6.44 -15.55
C HIS A 156 2.86 -5.19 -14.80
N HIS A 157 2.00 -4.69 -13.92
CA HIS A 157 2.31 -3.58 -13.02
C HIS A 157 2.88 -4.04 -11.67
N TYR A 158 2.83 -5.35 -11.42
CA TYR A 158 3.36 -6.01 -10.22
C TYR A 158 4.36 -7.08 -10.65
N TYR A 159 5.46 -7.16 -9.93
CA TYR A 159 6.45 -8.20 -10.07
C TYR A 159 6.27 -9.19 -8.92
N ASP A 160 6.25 -10.49 -9.20
CA ASP A 160 6.06 -11.53 -8.21
C ASP A 160 7.27 -12.49 -8.15
N ASP A 161 7.52 -13.27 -9.20
CA ASP A 161 8.51 -14.34 -9.24
C ASP A 161 9.28 -14.32 -10.57
N PRO A 162 10.62 -14.50 -10.58
CA PRO A 162 11.40 -14.49 -11.82
C PRO A 162 11.32 -15.77 -12.63
N HIS A 163 10.96 -16.91 -12.02
CA HIS A 163 11.08 -18.23 -12.64
C HIS A 163 10.32 -18.40 -13.98
N PRO A 164 9.09 -17.89 -14.13
CA PRO A 164 8.33 -18.04 -15.38
C PRO A 164 8.95 -17.34 -16.60
N TYR A 165 9.94 -16.48 -16.38
CA TYR A 165 10.51 -15.61 -17.43
C TYR A 165 11.89 -16.07 -17.92
N TYR A 166 12.29 -17.30 -17.60
CA TYR A 166 13.53 -17.91 -18.09
C TYR A 166 13.57 -17.91 -19.63
N ASP A 167 14.70 -17.44 -20.20
CA ASP A 167 14.95 -17.35 -21.64
C ASP A 167 13.96 -16.46 -22.43
N LEU A 168 13.26 -15.53 -21.76
CA LEU A 168 12.38 -14.55 -22.40
C LEU A 168 13.04 -13.18 -22.53
N ASP A 169 12.58 -12.37 -23.50
CA ASP A 169 12.91 -10.97 -23.66
C ASP A 169 12.02 -10.12 -22.76
N VAL A 170 12.54 -9.71 -21.61
CA VAL A 170 11.79 -9.02 -20.56
C VAL A 170 12.19 -7.55 -20.48
N MET A 171 11.21 -6.66 -20.58
CA MET A 171 11.40 -5.23 -20.36
C MET A 171 10.95 -4.83 -18.97
N VAL A 172 11.82 -4.10 -18.24
CA VAL A 172 11.51 -3.49 -16.94
C VAL A 172 11.49 -1.98 -17.10
N ILE A 173 10.34 -1.36 -16.86
CA ILE A 173 10.15 0.09 -16.95
C ILE A 173 10.16 0.68 -15.55
N GLY A 174 11.15 1.52 -15.24
CA GLY A 174 11.29 2.15 -13.93
C GLY A 174 12.75 2.48 -13.60
N GLY A 175 12.98 3.18 -12.51
CA GLY A 175 14.34 3.59 -12.11
C GLY A 175 14.56 3.61 -10.61
N LYS A 176 13.64 3.03 -9.81
CA LYS A 176 13.75 2.96 -8.35
C LYS A 176 13.94 1.50 -7.89
N ASN A 177 13.77 1.25 -6.59
CA ASN A 177 14.06 -0.07 -5.97
C ASN A 177 13.36 -1.24 -6.67
N SER A 178 12.06 -1.15 -6.91
CA SER A 178 11.29 -2.25 -7.52
C SER A 178 11.84 -2.63 -8.89
N ALA A 179 12.14 -1.64 -9.74
CA ALA A 179 12.70 -1.89 -11.06
C ALA A 179 14.13 -2.49 -10.98
N ALA A 180 14.97 -1.98 -10.09
CA ALA A 180 16.32 -2.49 -9.91
C ALA A 180 16.31 -3.94 -9.41
N ILE A 181 15.47 -4.25 -8.43
CA ILE A 181 15.33 -5.61 -7.86
C ILE A 181 14.80 -6.57 -8.93
N ALA A 182 13.69 -6.22 -9.59
CA ALA A 182 13.11 -7.07 -10.62
C ALA A 182 14.09 -7.33 -11.77
N ALA A 183 14.81 -6.31 -12.25
CA ALA A 183 15.81 -6.47 -13.29
C ALA A 183 16.96 -7.42 -12.88
N LEU A 184 17.44 -7.29 -11.63
CA LEU A 184 18.48 -8.16 -11.09
C LEU A 184 18.02 -9.61 -10.92
N GLU A 185 16.82 -9.80 -10.37
CA GLU A 185 16.28 -11.14 -10.15
C GLU A 185 15.96 -11.84 -11.47
N LEU A 186 15.32 -11.17 -12.41
CA LEU A 186 15.03 -11.69 -13.75
C LEU A 186 16.32 -12.09 -14.46
N TRP A 187 17.34 -11.23 -14.48
CA TRP A 187 18.65 -11.53 -15.06
C TRP A 187 19.29 -12.76 -14.40
N ARG A 188 19.31 -12.85 -13.07
CA ARG A 188 19.88 -13.99 -12.33
C ARG A 188 19.17 -15.30 -12.64
N HIS A 189 17.91 -15.25 -13.04
CA HIS A 189 17.11 -16.41 -13.41
C HIS A 189 17.05 -16.65 -14.93
N GLY A 190 17.95 -15.99 -15.69
CA GLY A 190 18.17 -16.31 -17.10
C GLY A 190 17.30 -15.56 -18.10
N ALA A 191 16.55 -14.54 -17.68
CA ALA A 191 15.87 -13.66 -18.62
C ALA A 191 16.85 -12.71 -19.33
N ARG A 192 16.56 -12.34 -20.57
CA ARG A 192 17.22 -11.24 -21.29
C ARG A 192 16.54 -9.93 -20.92
N VAL A 193 17.19 -9.18 -20.04
CA VAL A 193 16.57 -8.00 -19.41
C VAL A 193 16.94 -6.72 -20.13
N THR A 194 15.91 -5.94 -20.49
CA THR A 194 16.04 -4.54 -20.93
C THR A 194 15.38 -3.62 -19.92
N LEU A 195 16.17 -2.69 -19.33
CA LEU A 195 15.69 -1.69 -18.39
C LEU A 195 15.49 -0.35 -19.09
N VAL A 196 14.32 0.27 -18.94
CA VAL A 196 13.99 1.58 -19.53
C VAL A 196 13.66 2.57 -18.44
N HIS A 197 14.35 3.71 -18.44
CA HIS A 197 14.11 4.78 -17.48
C HIS A 197 14.17 6.16 -18.13
N ARG A 198 13.19 7.00 -17.78
CA ARG A 198 13.07 8.39 -18.29
C ARG A 198 14.15 9.34 -17.76
N GLY A 199 14.81 8.99 -16.68
CA GLY A 199 15.93 9.76 -16.10
C GLY A 199 17.27 9.35 -16.68
N PRO A 200 18.35 10.11 -16.37
CA PRO A 200 19.68 9.90 -16.92
C PRO A 200 20.43 8.71 -16.30
N ALA A 201 19.95 8.17 -15.18
CA ALA A 201 20.55 7.05 -14.44
C ALA A 201 19.52 6.45 -13.49
N MET A 202 19.84 5.36 -12.83
CA MET A 202 19.06 4.83 -11.71
C MET A 202 18.90 5.91 -10.63
N HIS A 203 17.71 5.92 -9.98
CA HIS A 203 17.40 6.96 -9.00
C HIS A 203 18.33 6.84 -7.77
N LYS A 204 18.85 7.97 -7.28
CA LYS A 204 19.77 8.03 -6.11
C LYS A 204 19.24 7.41 -4.82
N HIS A 205 17.93 7.21 -4.72
CA HIS A 205 17.27 6.56 -3.57
C HIS A 205 17.11 5.03 -3.74
N VAL A 206 17.66 4.44 -4.80
CA VAL A 206 17.86 2.98 -4.82
C VAL A 206 18.79 2.63 -3.66
N LYS A 207 18.45 1.59 -2.92
CA LYS A 207 19.18 1.21 -1.71
C LYS A 207 20.67 0.96 -2.02
N TYR A 208 21.55 1.42 -1.15
CA TYR A 208 23.02 1.42 -1.35
C TYR A 208 23.61 0.02 -1.57
N TRP A 209 22.91 -1.03 -1.16
CA TRP A 209 23.34 -2.42 -1.41
C TRP A 209 22.77 -3.01 -2.72
N ILE A 210 21.81 -2.33 -3.37
CA ILE A 210 21.22 -2.74 -4.66
C ILE A 210 21.86 -1.95 -5.81
N LEU A 211 22.05 -0.65 -5.62
CA LEU A 211 22.50 0.25 -6.68
C LEU A 211 23.83 -0.19 -7.34
N PRO A 212 24.88 -0.56 -6.59
CA PRO A 212 26.14 -0.97 -7.22
C PRO A 212 26.00 -2.24 -8.07
N ASP A 213 25.12 -3.16 -7.70
CA ASP A 213 24.93 -4.41 -8.43
C ASP A 213 24.24 -4.16 -9.78
N ILE A 214 23.12 -3.43 -9.80
CA ILE A 214 22.44 -3.12 -11.07
C ILE A 214 23.31 -2.29 -12.00
N GLU A 215 24.07 -1.31 -11.48
CA GLU A 215 25.01 -0.51 -12.27
C GLU A 215 26.13 -1.37 -12.87
N ASN A 216 26.67 -2.32 -12.10
CA ASN A 216 27.65 -3.27 -12.59
C ASN A 216 27.09 -4.19 -13.69
N ARG A 217 25.84 -4.70 -13.54
CA ARG A 217 25.22 -5.53 -14.58
C ARG A 217 25.03 -4.75 -15.88
N ILE A 218 24.60 -3.48 -15.77
CA ILE A 218 24.46 -2.58 -16.92
C ILE A 218 25.83 -2.32 -17.57
N LYS A 219 26.84 -1.97 -16.79
CA LYS A 219 28.20 -1.70 -17.27
C LYS A 219 28.82 -2.89 -18.03
N HIS A 220 28.53 -4.12 -17.59
CA HIS A 220 29.03 -5.34 -18.22
C HIS A 220 28.13 -5.87 -19.35
N GLY A 221 27.07 -5.14 -19.72
CA GLY A 221 26.14 -5.54 -20.79
C GLY A 221 25.27 -6.75 -20.44
N GLN A 222 25.16 -7.11 -19.17
CA GLN A 222 24.34 -8.22 -18.68
C GLN A 222 22.87 -7.82 -18.52
N VAL A 223 22.60 -6.54 -18.30
CA VAL A 223 21.31 -5.88 -18.40
C VAL A 223 21.45 -4.74 -19.39
N THR A 224 20.66 -4.76 -20.46
CA THR A 224 20.61 -3.64 -21.41
C THR A 224 19.83 -2.49 -20.78
N ALA A 225 20.35 -1.25 -20.82
CA ALA A 225 19.64 -0.11 -20.22
C ALA A 225 19.48 1.04 -21.21
N TYR A 226 18.28 1.60 -21.27
CA TYR A 226 17.93 2.82 -22.01
C TYR A 226 17.55 3.90 -21.00
N PHE A 227 18.48 4.80 -20.74
CA PHE A 227 18.24 6.01 -19.93
C PHE A 227 17.81 7.17 -20.80
N ASN A 228 17.21 8.22 -20.20
CA ASN A 228 16.57 9.34 -20.90
C ASN A 228 15.57 8.86 -21.98
N SER A 229 14.96 7.72 -21.76
CA SER A 229 14.12 7.02 -22.75
C SER A 229 12.75 6.69 -22.19
N ARG A 230 11.77 6.58 -23.07
CA ARG A 230 10.39 6.27 -22.71
C ARG A 230 9.83 5.21 -23.65
N VAL A 231 8.99 4.34 -23.11
CA VAL A 231 8.11 3.48 -23.90
C VAL A 231 6.98 4.33 -24.43
N THR A 232 6.69 4.23 -25.71
CA THR A 232 5.62 4.96 -26.40
C THR A 232 4.50 4.05 -26.90
N GLU A 233 4.78 2.77 -27.13
CA GLU A 233 3.81 1.78 -27.58
C GLU A 233 4.28 0.38 -27.21
N ILE A 234 3.32 -0.51 -26.89
CA ILE A 234 3.54 -1.93 -26.65
C ILE A 234 2.71 -2.72 -27.65
N ALA A 235 3.37 -3.54 -28.47
CA ALA A 235 2.73 -4.47 -29.42
C ALA A 235 2.84 -5.91 -28.88
N PRO A 236 2.11 -6.89 -29.45
CA PRO A 236 2.14 -8.28 -28.96
C PRO A 236 3.54 -8.90 -28.86
N ASP A 237 4.46 -8.58 -29.76
CA ASP A 237 5.80 -9.16 -29.86
C ASP A 237 6.94 -8.14 -29.77
N SER A 238 6.62 -6.87 -29.54
CA SER A 238 7.60 -5.80 -29.53
C SER A 238 7.21 -4.63 -28.64
N VAL A 239 8.18 -3.75 -28.35
CA VAL A 239 7.98 -2.49 -27.66
C VAL A 239 8.71 -1.38 -28.39
N THR A 240 8.03 -0.24 -28.57
CA THR A 240 8.59 0.97 -29.18
C THR A 240 9.08 1.93 -28.10
N LEU A 241 10.34 2.36 -28.24
CA LEU A 241 11.00 3.33 -27.38
C LEU A 241 11.27 4.64 -28.12
N GLU A 242 11.11 5.74 -27.42
CA GLU A 242 11.72 7.03 -27.74
C GLU A 242 13.02 7.15 -26.94
N THR A 243 14.15 7.30 -27.64
CA THR A 243 15.48 7.43 -27.05
C THR A 243 16.16 8.73 -27.52
N PRO A 244 17.25 9.20 -26.89
CA PRO A 244 18.01 10.35 -27.38
C PRO A 244 18.51 10.22 -28.81
N GLU A 245 18.73 8.98 -29.28
CA GLU A 245 19.20 8.69 -30.64
C GLU A 245 18.04 8.48 -31.64
N GLY A 246 16.80 8.60 -31.20
CA GLY A 246 15.58 8.40 -32.02
C GLY A 246 14.76 7.19 -31.57
N GLN A 247 13.77 6.88 -32.37
CA GLN A 247 12.86 5.77 -32.10
C GLN A 247 13.54 4.41 -32.32
N ARG A 248 13.24 3.45 -31.44
CA ARG A 248 13.69 2.07 -31.53
C ARG A 248 12.52 1.12 -31.28
N VAL A 249 12.48 0.03 -32.04
CA VAL A 249 11.54 -1.09 -31.83
C VAL A 249 12.37 -2.30 -31.39
N LEU A 250 12.01 -2.86 -30.24
CA LEU A 250 12.71 -4.01 -29.65
C LEU A 250 11.78 -5.20 -29.55
N PRO A 251 12.26 -6.43 -29.90
CA PRO A 251 11.54 -7.65 -29.55
C PRO A 251 11.26 -7.72 -28.06
N ASN A 252 10.09 -8.24 -27.68
CA ASN A 252 9.72 -8.31 -26.28
C ASN A 252 8.60 -9.33 -26.02
N ASP A 253 8.79 -10.20 -25.04
CA ASP A 253 7.80 -11.18 -24.61
C ASP A 253 6.98 -10.67 -23.43
N VAL A 254 7.59 -9.94 -22.48
CA VAL A 254 6.97 -9.49 -21.22
C VAL A 254 7.41 -8.09 -20.84
N VAL A 255 6.49 -7.31 -20.30
CA VAL A 255 6.75 -5.96 -19.79
C VAL A 255 6.38 -5.87 -18.31
N PHE A 256 7.32 -5.45 -17.48
CA PHE A 256 7.07 -5.02 -16.10
C PHE A 256 7.08 -3.49 -16.01
N ALA A 257 5.89 -2.88 -15.94
CA ALA A 257 5.71 -1.43 -15.80
C ALA A 257 5.77 -1.02 -14.32
N LEU A 258 6.97 -0.98 -13.74
CA LEU A 258 7.20 -0.66 -12.33
C LEU A 258 7.36 0.84 -12.11
N THR A 259 6.34 1.57 -12.50
CA THR A 259 6.25 3.04 -12.54
C THR A 259 5.89 3.67 -11.20
N GLY A 260 5.66 2.83 -10.16
CA GLY A 260 5.24 3.21 -8.82
C GLY A 260 3.72 3.14 -8.66
N TYR A 261 3.26 3.51 -7.47
CA TYR A 261 1.87 3.39 -7.05
C TYR A 261 1.43 4.67 -6.33
N HIS A 262 0.12 4.85 -6.15
CA HIS A 262 -0.44 5.99 -5.45
C HIS A 262 -1.62 5.58 -4.55
N PRO A 263 -1.93 6.35 -3.47
CA PRO A 263 -3.16 6.18 -2.71
C PRO A 263 -4.42 6.31 -3.58
N ASP A 264 -5.51 5.72 -3.13
CA ASP A 264 -6.82 5.92 -3.76
C ASP A 264 -7.36 7.32 -3.46
N PHE A 265 -6.92 8.26 -4.28
CA PHE A 265 -7.34 9.65 -4.15
C PHE A 265 -8.82 9.86 -4.52
N GLU A 266 -9.40 9.00 -5.35
CA GLU A 266 -10.81 9.08 -5.72
C GLU A 266 -11.68 8.71 -4.53
N PHE A 267 -11.37 7.61 -3.86
CA PHE A 267 -12.04 7.20 -2.63
C PHE A 267 -11.92 8.27 -1.54
N LEU A 268 -10.71 8.79 -1.29
CA LEU A 268 -10.51 9.86 -0.30
C LEU A 268 -11.26 11.15 -0.65
N THR A 269 -11.32 11.51 -1.93
CA THR A 269 -12.13 12.67 -2.40
C THR A 269 -13.62 12.43 -2.19
N ALA A 270 -14.10 11.21 -2.48
CA ALA A 270 -15.50 10.83 -2.24
C ALA A 270 -15.89 10.90 -0.75
N LEU A 271 -14.94 10.66 0.16
CA LEU A 271 -15.10 10.89 1.60
C LEU A 271 -15.13 12.38 2.00
N GLY A 272 -14.85 13.30 1.07
CA GLY A 272 -14.75 14.74 1.34
C GLY A 272 -13.37 15.20 1.81
N VAL A 273 -12.35 14.34 1.77
CA VAL A 273 -10.98 14.71 2.10
C VAL A 273 -10.43 15.67 1.05
N ARG A 274 -9.92 16.81 1.48
CA ARG A 274 -9.26 17.82 0.62
C ARG A 274 -7.75 17.54 0.54
N PHE A 275 -7.14 17.98 -0.55
CA PHE A 275 -5.72 17.81 -0.81
C PHE A 275 -5.05 19.15 -1.12
N GLU A 276 -3.77 19.27 -0.76
CA GLU A 276 -2.96 20.45 -0.97
C GLU A 276 -1.68 20.12 -1.75
N GLY A 277 -1.21 21.11 -2.50
CA GLY A 277 0.04 21.05 -3.23
C GLY A 277 0.09 20.03 -4.37
N LYS A 278 1.23 19.99 -5.06
CA LYS A 278 1.48 19.09 -6.20
C LYS A 278 1.53 17.61 -5.80
N ASP A 279 1.89 17.35 -4.56
CA ASP A 279 2.03 15.98 -4.03
C ASP A 279 0.70 15.45 -3.45
N ARG A 280 -0.41 16.22 -3.59
CA ARG A 280 -1.74 15.85 -3.12
C ARG A 280 -1.72 15.39 -1.67
N LEU A 281 -1.12 16.21 -0.78
CA LEU A 281 -1.11 15.95 0.65
C LEU A 281 -2.54 16.11 1.19
N PRO A 282 -3.09 15.11 1.89
CA PRO A 282 -4.41 15.26 2.49
C PRO A 282 -4.38 16.30 3.62
N VAL A 283 -5.42 17.10 3.68
CA VAL A 283 -5.62 18.05 4.79
C VAL A 283 -5.99 17.25 6.04
N CYS A 284 -5.08 17.18 6.99
CA CYS A 284 -5.32 16.53 8.28
C CYS A 284 -4.50 17.22 9.39
N ASP A 285 -4.99 17.09 10.62
CA ASP A 285 -4.27 17.55 11.80
C ASP A 285 -3.01 16.69 12.02
N ALA A 286 -1.86 17.32 12.18
CA ALA A 286 -0.58 16.62 12.32
C ALA A 286 -0.43 15.87 13.67
N GLN A 287 -1.21 16.21 14.69
CA GLN A 287 -1.10 15.61 16.02
C GLN A 287 -2.03 14.42 16.18
N CYS A 288 -3.27 14.53 15.68
CA CYS A 288 -4.27 13.47 15.84
C CYS A 288 -4.64 12.76 14.54
N LEU A 289 -4.18 13.25 13.40
CA LEU A 289 -4.43 12.68 12.06
C LEU A 289 -5.91 12.70 11.64
N GLU A 290 -6.74 13.51 12.30
CA GLU A 290 -8.10 13.74 11.83
C GLU A 290 -8.07 14.59 10.55
N SER A 291 -8.81 14.18 9.53
CA SER A 291 -8.89 14.92 8.27
C SER A 291 -9.73 16.19 8.42
N ASN A 292 -9.86 16.95 7.33
CA ASN A 292 -10.83 18.06 7.28
C ASN A 292 -12.30 17.61 7.39
N VAL A 293 -12.56 16.31 7.35
CA VAL A 293 -13.89 15.72 7.59
C VAL A 293 -13.94 15.25 9.05
N PRO A 294 -14.75 15.90 9.91
CA PRO A 294 -14.82 15.51 11.32
C PRO A 294 -15.19 14.04 11.50
N GLY A 295 -14.47 13.36 12.39
CA GLY A 295 -14.66 11.92 12.67
C GLY A 295 -13.99 10.96 11.68
N VAL A 296 -13.35 11.48 10.62
CA VAL A 296 -12.57 10.70 9.65
C VAL A 296 -11.07 10.93 9.86
N TYR A 297 -10.36 9.89 10.21
CA TYR A 297 -8.91 9.88 10.47
C TYR A 297 -8.16 9.20 9.33
N LEU A 298 -6.92 9.63 9.09
CA LEU A 298 -6.05 9.07 8.05
C LEU A 298 -4.83 8.44 8.71
N ALA A 299 -4.45 7.22 8.29
CA ALA A 299 -3.31 6.52 8.88
C ALA A 299 -2.43 5.85 7.83
N GLY A 300 -1.12 5.81 8.10
CA GLY A 300 -0.13 5.19 7.23
C GLY A 300 0.26 6.09 6.06
N VAL A 301 0.71 5.46 4.99
CA VAL A 301 1.33 6.13 3.84
C VAL A 301 0.41 7.14 3.14
N ILE A 302 -0.91 6.97 3.23
CA ILE A 302 -1.88 7.91 2.61
C ILE A 302 -1.73 9.34 3.12
N VAL A 303 -1.22 9.54 4.34
CA VAL A 303 -0.96 10.85 4.94
C VAL A 303 0.13 11.62 4.19
N ALA A 304 1.04 10.93 3.51
CA ALA A 304 2.09 11.53 2.70
C ALA A 304 1.68 11.81 1.24
N GLY A 305 0.42 11.56 0.87
CA GLY A 305 -0.07 11.78 -0.49
C GLY A 305 0.72 10.99 -1.53
N SER A 306 1.19 11.66 -2.59
CA SER A 306 1.99 11.02 -3.65
C SER A 306 3.46 10.75 -3.24
N ARG A 307 3.90 11.20 -2.06
CA ARG A 307 5.26 10.97 -1.53
C ARG A 307 5.35 9.63 -0.82
N THR A 308 5.06 8.54 -1.54
CA THR A 308 4.93 7.17 -0.99
C THR A 308 6.20 6.56 -0.41
N ASN A 309 7.31 7.32 -0.38
CA ASN A 309 8.60 6.94 0.19
C ASN A 309 8.91 7.66 1.52
N GLU A 310 7.95 8.31 2.16
CA GLU A 310 8.15 9.02 3.43
C GLU A 310 7.53 8.28 4.63
N ILE A 311 6.40 7.60 4.42
CA ILE A 311 5.73 6.85 5.49
C ILE A 311 5.69 5.36 5.11
N PHE A 312 6.22 4.56 6.02
CA PHE A 312 6.29 3.11 5.95
C PHE A 312 5.66 2.50 7.22
N ILE A 313 5.77 1.19 7.41
CA ILE A 313 5.32 0.52 8.64
C ILE A 313 6.09 1.09 9.85
N GLU A 314 7.40 1.31 9.70
CA GLU A 314 8.31 1.75 10.76
C GLU A 314 7.84 3.01 11.50
N ASN A 315 7.25 3.96 10.79
CA ASN A 315 6.73 5.20 11.36
C ASN A 315 5.19 5.24 11.39
N GLY A 316 4.52 4.68 10.41
CA GLY A 316 3.06 4.63 10.35
C GLY A 316 2.40 3.80 11.47
N ARG A 317 3.13 2.84 12.06
CA ARG A 317 2.65 2.02 13.19
C ARG A 317 2.30 2.83 14.45
N PHE A 318 2.84 4.04 14.58
CA PHE A 318 2.55 4.93 15.72
C PHE A 318 1.29 5.79 15.51
N HIS A 319 0.74 5.85 14.29
CA HIS A 319 -0.47 6.63 14.02
C HIS A 319 -1.67 6.14 14.86
N GLY A 320 -1.74 4.85 15.15
CA GLY A 320 -2.78 4.28 16.01
C GLY A 320 -2.83 4.94 17.40
N ARG A 321 -1.67 5.17 18.04
CA ARG A 321 -1.59 5.83 19.34
C ARG A 321 -2.06 7.29 19.28
N GLN A 322 -1.61 8.04 18.26
CA GLN A 322 -2.03 9.44 18.06
C GLN A 322 -3.54 9.56 17.87
N ILE A 323 -4.13 8.69 17.06
CA ILE A 323 -5.57 8.66 16.81
C ILE A 323 -6.32 8.25 18.09
N ALA A 324 -5.88 7.20 18.78
CA ALA A 324 -6.55 6.70 20.00
C ALA A 324 -6.61 7.73 21.13
N GLU A 325 -5.57 8.58 21.27
CA GLU A 325 -5.59 9.69 22.21
C GLU A 325 -6.67 10.71 21.91
N ASP A 326 -6.91 11.03 20.66
CA ASP A 326 -7.99 11.94 20.24
C ASP A 326 -9.37 11.29 20.36
N LEU A 327 -9.48 10.01 20.00
CA LEU A 327 -10.71 9.24 20.18
C LEU A 327 -11.16 9.23 21.63
N LYS A 328 -10.25 9.04 22.60
CA LYS A 328 -10.56 9.12 24.03
C LYS A 328 -11.15 10.47 24.41
N ARG A 329 -10.60 11.57 23.89
CA ARG A 329 -11.13 12.93 24.17
C ARG A 329 -12.53 13.14 23.61
N LYS A 330 -12.84 12.55 22.43
CA LYS A 330 -14.08 12.81 21.70
C LYS A 330 -15.21 11.82 21.98
N LEU A 331 -14.89 10.57 22.33
CA LEU A 331 -15.87 9.51 22.53
C LEU A 331 -16.13 9.18 24.00
N THR A 332 -15.19 9.47 24.91
CA THR A 332 -15.42 9.32 26.36
C THR A 332 -16.30 10.48 26.83
N PRO A 333 -17.44 10.22 27.49
CA PRO A 333 -18.21 11.30 28.10
C PRO A 333 -17.32 12.07 29.04
N LEU A 334 -17.30 13.41 28.94
CA LEU A 334 -16.74 14.26 29.99
C LEU A 334 -17.44 13.84 31.28
N GLU A 335 -16.70 13.33 32.26
CA GLU A 335 -17.26 13.14 33.59
C GLU A 335 -17.86 14.48 34.01
N SER A 336 -19.19 14.50 34.08
CA SER A 336 -19.93 15.67 34.57
C SER A 336 -19.34 16.03 35.92
N GLY A 337 -18.60 17.14 35.98
CA GLY A 337 -17.92 17.59 37.18
C GLY A 337 -18.84 17.45 38.38
N VAL A 338 -18.44 16.57 39.29
CA VAL A 338 -19.02 16.52 40.63
C VAL A 338 -18.65 17.83 41.28
N THR A 339 -19.55 18.79 41.26
CA THR A 339 -19.54 19.91 42.17
C THR A 339 -19.72 19.34 43.58
N VAL A 340 -18.62 19.15 44.28
CA VAL A 340 -18.65 18.85 45.71
C VAL A 340 -19.20 20.09 46.40
N PRO A 341 -20.24 19.93 47.25
CA PRO A 341 -20.89 21.03 47.94
C PRO A 341 -19.98 21.75 48.96
#